data_07fe822de98af77ec78a39a8b5c9cb77
#
_entry.id   07fe822de98af77ec78a39a8b5c9cb77
#
_cell.length_a   1.000
_cell.length_b   1.000
_cell.length_c   1.000
_cell.angle_alpha   90.00
_cell.angle_beta   90.00
_cell.angle_gamma   90.00
#
_symmetry.space_group_name_H-M   'P 1'
#
loop_
_entity.id
_entity.type
_entity.pdbx_description
1 polymer ?
#
loop_
_entity_poly.entity_id
_entity_poly.type
_entity_poly.pdbx_seq_one_letter_code
_entity_poly.pdbx_strand_id
1 'polypeptide(L)'
;VQGGRLLVDGVLTSGKDRQKPPALEPDMRFLILLSGLLTFLGAQAEEIDQAAVLATLQRADSLLIDVRSSEEFSAGALPGAIRIGHDEIAAQIASIAPDKDRPLVLYCRSGRRSGLAKQSLENLGYRQVINAGAYDDLLPLLEAEE
;
A
#
# COMPACT_ATOMS: atom_id res chain seq x y z
N VAL A 1 -71.45 -64.11 -31.62
CA VAL A 1 -72.35 -63.02 -31.24
C VAL A 1 -71.56 -61.95 -30.56
N GLN A 2 -71.46 -60.82 -31.22
CA GLN A 2 -71.34 -59.44 -30.70
C GLN A 2 -70.23 -59.19 -29.63
N GLY A 3 -69.40 -58.32 -29.79
CA GLY A 3 -69.49 -56.90 -30.25
C GLY A 3 -68.91 -56.05 -29.12
N GLY A 4 -68.05 -55.29 -29.41
CA GLY A 4 -67.55 -54.31 -28.40
C GLY A 4 -66.31 -53.58 -28.83
N ARG A 5 -66.52 -52.63 -29.68
CA ARG A 5 -65.57 -51.55 -29.93
C ARG A 5 -65.41 -50.78 -28.65
N LEU A 6 -64.18 -50.49 -28.32
CA LEU A 6 -63.86 -49.31 -27.52
C LEU A 6 -62.74 -48.59 -28.14
N LEU A 7 -63.14 -47.48 -28.74
CA LEU A 7 -62.26 -46.36 -29.12
C LEU A 7 -61.71 -45.71 -27.85
N VAL A 8 -60.43 -45.62 -27.78
CA VAL A 8 -59.81 -44.72 -26.86
C VAL A 8 -59.13 -43.63 -27.67
N ASP A 9 -59.83 -42.53 -27.68
CA ASP A 9 -59.32 -41.29 -28.23
C ASP A 9 -58.03 -40.88 -27.51
N GLY A 10 -56.94 -40.82 -28.29
CA GLY A 10 -55.71 -40.30 -27.83
C GLY A 10 -55.81 -38.77 -27.71
N VAL A 11 -55.64 -38.28 -26.50
CA VAL A 11 -55.39 -36.89 -26.29
C VAL A 11 -53.89 -36.71 -26.26
N LEU A 12 -53.37 -36.27 -27.38
CA LEU A 12 -52.02 -35.69 -27.47
C LEU A 12 -52.05 -34.32 -26.80
N THR A 13 -51.69 -34.23 -25.56
CA THR A 13 -51.34 -32.96 -24.92
C THR A 13 -49.88 -32.70 -25.22
N SER A 14 -49.66 -31.97 -26.31
CA SER A 14 -48.38 -31.35 -26.57
C SER A 14 -48.18 -30.15 -25.62
N GLY A 15 -47.72 -30.49 -24.43
CA GLY A 15 -47.20 -29.48 -23.51
C GLY A 15 -45.75 -29.21 -23.84
N LYS A 16 -45.51 -28.26 -24.73
CA LYS A 16 -44.18 -27.70 -24.97
C LYS A 16 -43.90 -26.70 -23.87
N ASP A 17 -43.54 -27.21 -22.72
CA ASP A 17 -42.98 -26.39 -21.67
C ASP A 17 -41.60 -25.92 -22.12
N ARG A 18 -41.61 -24.79 -22.79
CA ARG A 18 -40.42 -23.99 -22.92
C ARG A 18 -40.10 -23.44 -21.54
N GLN A 19 -39.31 -24.16 -20.76
CA GLN A 19 -38.63 -23.61 -19.63
C GLN A 19 -37.71 -22.51 -20.16
N LYS A 20 -38.18 -21.27 -20.02
CA LYS A 20 -37.38 -20.07 -20.17
C LYS A 20 -36.22 -20.20 -19.17
N PRO A 21 -34.97 -20.14 -19.61
CA PRO A 21 -33.87 -20.12 -18.67
C PRO A 21 -34.08 -18.98 -17.68
N PRO A 22 -33.77 -19.16 -16.38
CA PRO A 22 -33.92 -18.11 -15.40
C PRO A 22 -33.10 -16.91 -15.91
N ALA A 23 -33.78 -15.79 -16.09
CA ALA A 23 -33.11 -14.52 -16.35
C ALA A 23 -32.15 -14.31 -15.16
N LEU A 24 -30.85 -14.31 -15.44
CA LEU A 24 -29.85 -13.93 -14.46
C LEU A 24 -30.21 -12.52 -13.98
N GLU A 25 -30.63 -12.44 -12.73
CA GLU A 25 -30.97 -11.19 -12.07
C GLU A 25 -29.80 -10.20 -12.27
N PRO A 26 -30.07 -8.95 -12.60
CA PRO A 26 -29.02 -7.94 -12.85
C PRO A 26 -28.06 -7.75 -11.68
N ASP A 27 -28.48 -8.13 -10.46
CA ASP A 27 -27.69 -8.00 -9.24
C ASP A 27 -26.46 -8.91 -9.21
N MET A 28 -26.52 -10.09 -9.86
CA MET A 28 -25.41 -11.02 -9.86
C MET A 28 -24.28 -10.60 -10.80
N ARG A 29 -24.59 -9.83 -11.84
CA ARG A 29 -23.58 -9.22 -12.73
C ARG A 29 -22.89 -8.05 -12.08
N PHE A 30 -23.61 -7.28 -11.26
CA PHE A 30 -23.05 -6.18 -10.46
C PHE A 30 -22.13 -6.70 -9.36
N LEU A 31 -22.47 -7.80 -8.70
CA LEU A 31 -21.63 -8.42 -7.66
C LEU A 31 -20.31 -8.96 -8.23
N ILE A 32 -20.30 -9.51 -9.44
CA ILE A 32 -19.08 -10.01 -10.09
C ILE A 32 -18.17 -8.86 -10.50
N LEU A 33 -18.74 -7.73 -10.96
CA LEU A 33 -17.94 -6.54 -11.32
C LEU A 33 -17.40 -5.82 -10.09
N LEU A 34 -18.14 -5.81 -8.98
CA LEU A 34 -17.71 -5.23 -7.71
C LEU A 34 -16.63 -6.09 -7.01
N SER A 35 -16.73 -7.42 -7.15
CA SER A 35 -15.70 -8.34 -6.65
C SER A 35 -14.36 -8.20 -7.39
N GLY A 36 -14.39 -7.88 -8.69
CA GLY A 36 -13.18 -7.64 -9.48
C GLY A 36 -12.47 -6.32 -9.16
N LEU A 37 -13.20 -5.32 -8.67
CA LEU A 37 -12.63 -4.02 -8.32
C LEU A 37 -12.00 -4.00 -6.92
N LEU A 38 -12.42 -4.91 -6.03
CA LEU A 38 -11.91 -4.96 -4.65
C LEU A 38 -10.52 -5.62 -4.54
N THR A 39 -10.06 -6.33 -5.57
CA THR A 39 -8.75 -6.99 -5.55
C THR A 39 -7.59 -6.08 -5.97
N PHE A 40 -7.85 -4.83 -6.35
CA PHE A 40 -6.82 -3.90 -6.81
C PHE A 40 -6.37 -2.86 -5.75
N LEU A 41 -6.90 -2.94 -4.52
CA LEU A 41 -6.35 -2.21 -3.37
C LEU A 41 -5.28 -3.08 -2.67
N GLY A 42 -4.37 -3.64 -3.45
CA GLY A 42 -3.11 -4.13 -2.91
C GLY A 42 -2.38 -2.92 -2.32
N ALA A 43 -2.14 -2.93 -1.01
CA ALA A 43 -1.20 -2.01 -0.40
C ALA A 43 0.12 -2.12 -1.19
N GLN A 44 0.39 -1.15 -2.03
CA GLN A 44 1.69 -0.98 -2.65
C GLN A 44 2.64 -0.69 -1.48
N ALA A 45 3.36 -1.70 -1.03
CA ALA A 45 4.54 -1.46 -0.23
C ALA A 45 5.44 -0.59 -1.10
N GLU A 46 5.71 0.64 -0.67
CA GLU A 46 6.62 1.53 -1.38
C GLU A 46 7.98 0.82 -1.45
N GLU A 47 8.39 0.44 -2.65
CA GLU A 47 9.69 -0.20 -2.87
C GLU A 47 10.77 0.85 -2.60
N ILE A 48 11.67 0.53 -1.67
CA ILE A 48 12.73 1.45 -1.27
C ILE A 48 13.83 1.42 -2.31
N ASP A 49 14.00 2.52 -3.02
CA ASP A 49 15.10 2.72 -3.97
C ASP A 49 16.38 3.09 -3.21
N GLN A 50 17.20 2.09 -2.90
CA GLN A 50 18.46 2.26 -2.19
C GLN A 50 19.44 3.16 -2.94
N ALA A 51 19.44 3.13 -4.27
CA ALA A 51 20.31 3.99 -5.08
C ALA A 51 19.91 5.47 -4.94
N ALA A 52 18.61 5.76 -4.96
CA ALA A 52 18.09 7.10 -4.72
C ALA A 52 18.38 7.59 -3.29
N VAL A 53 18.31 6.69 -2.29
CA VAL A 53 18.67 6.98 -0.90
C VAL A 53 20.13 7.42 -0.81
N LEU A 54 21.07 6.60 -1.32
CA LEU A 54 22.49 6.87 -1.30
C LEU A 54 22.83 8.16 -2.06
N ALA A 55 22.30 8.34 -3.27
CA ALA A 55 22.50 9.56 -4.05
C ALA A 55 22.01 10.81 -3.34
N THR A 56 20.92 10.71 -2.59
CA THR A 56 20.40 11.84 -1.80
C THR A 56 21.28 12.14 -0.59
N LEU A 57 21.79 11.11 0.09
CA LEU A 57 22.68 11.26 1.25
C LEU A 57 24.04 11.89 0.88
N GLN A 58 24.50 11.72 -0.37
CA GLN A 58 25.72 12.36 -0.88
C GLN A 58 25.56 13.88 -1.10
N ARG A 59 24.33 14.41 -1.08
CA ARG A 59 24.10 15.85 -1.19
C ARG A 59 24.44 16.55 0.12
N ALA A 60 25.22 17.62 0.04
CA ALA A 60 25.64 18.41 1.20
C ALA A 60 24.48 19.07 1.98
N ASP A 61 23.33 19.27 1.32
CA ASP A 61 22.13 19.87 1.91
C ASP A 61 21.14 18.85 2.46
N SER A 62 21.39 17.55 2.28
CA SER A 62 20.52 16.49 2.79
C SER A 62 20.54 16.41 4.31
N LEU A 63 19.47 15.88 4.88
CA LEU A 63 19.34 15.63 6.32
C LEU A 63 18.88 14.20 6.55
N LEU A 64 19.70 13.42 7.26
CA LEU A 64 19.37 12.07 7.68
C LEU A 64 18.70 12.08 9.05
N ILE A 65 17.50 11.55 9.15
CA ILE A 65 16.67 11.57 10.36
C ILE A 65 16.32 10.16 10.80
N ASP A 66 16.70 9.83 12.02
CA ASP A 66 16.25 8.64 12.71
C ASP A 66 14.91 8.92 13.40
N VAL A 67 13.85 8.25 12.95
CA VAL A 67 12.51 8.42 13.52
C VAL A 67 12.16 7.35 14.55
N ARG A 68 13.15 6.62 15.05
CA ARG A 68 13.02 5.63 16.12
C ARG A 68 12.88 6.29 17.50
N SER A 69 12.76 5.45 18.53
CA SER A 69 12.79 5.94 19.91
C SER A 69 14.20 6.42 20.32
N SER A 70 14.27 7.16 21.42
CA SER A 70 15.54 7.60 22.00
C SER A 70 16.42 6.44 22.45
N GLU A 71 15.82 5.37 22.94
CA GLU A 71 16.54 4.15 23.37
C GLU A 71 17.16 3.44 22.16
N GLU A 72 16.42 3.30 21.06
CA GLU A 72 16.93 2.70 19.83
C GLU A 72 18.08 3.52 19.23
N PHE A 73 17.95 4.85 19.23
CA PHE A 73 18.98 5.76 18.75
C PHE A 73 20.24 5.68 19.62
N SER A 74 20.09 5.62 20.94
CA SER A 74 21.21 5.52 21.89
C SER A 74 21.94 4.18 21.79
N ALA A 75 21.23 3.11 21.41
CA ALA A 75 21.82 1.80 21.19
C ALA A 75 22.66 1.70 19.92
N GLY A 76 22.47 2.63 18.98
CA GLY A 76 23.20 2.74 17.71
C GLY A 76 22.40 3.54 16.69
N ALA A 77 23.06 4.43 15.98
CA ALA A 77 22.47 5.27 14.93
C ALA A 77 23.36 5.25 13.69
N LEU A 78 22.76 5.59 12.53
CA LEU A 78 23.55 5.76 11.31
C LEU A 78 24.43 6.99 11.42
N PRO A 79 25.64 7.00 10.82
CA PRO A 79 26.54 8.16 10.83
C PRO A 79 25.86 9.42 10.33
N GLY A 80 25.98 10.52 11.06
CA GLY A 80 25.40 11.82 10.71
C GLY A 80 23.88 11.94 10.91
N ALA A 81 23.20 10.94 11.40
CA ALA A 81 21.77 10.99 11.68
C ALA A 81 21.45 11.87 12.89
N ILE A 82 20.40 12.65 12.80
CA ILE A 82 19.76 13.28 13.95
C ILE A 82 18.50 12.50 14.33
N ARG A 83 18.13 12.50 15.60
CA ARG A 83 16.93 11.82 16.05
C ARG A 83 15.76 12.79 16.18
N ILE A 84 14.64 12.46 15.52
CA ILE A 84 13.34 13.08 15.75
C ILE A 84 12.29 11.97 15.65
N GLY A 85 11.63 11.62 16.75
CA GLY A 85 10.62 10.55 16.76
C GLY A 85 9.51 10.76 15.71
N HIS A 86 8.99 9.68 15.15
CA HIS A 86 7.98 9.74 14.07
C HIS A 86 6.70 10.47 14.48
N ASP A 87 6.37 10.47 15.76
CA ASP A 87 5.24 11.16 16.38
C ASP A 87 5.53 12.62 16.74
N GLU A 88 6.80 12.99 16.84
CA GLU A 88 7.28 14.33 17.19
C GLU A 88 7.66 15.16 15.94
N ILE A 89 7.93 14.50 14.81
CA ILE A 89 8.57 15.13 13.64
C ILE A 89 7.75 16.27 13.06
N ALA A 90 6.43 16.16 13.03
CA ALA A 90 5.56 17.20 12.50
C ALA A 90 5.66 18.52 13.28
N ALA A 91 5.89 18.42 14.60
CA ALA A 91 6.03 19.61 15.46
C ALA A 91 7.43 20.23 15.44
N GLN A 92 8.47 19.42 15.19
CA GLN A 92 9.86 19.84 15.34
C GLN A 92 10.55 20.22 14.03
N ILE A 93 10.13 19.64 12.92
CA ILE A 93 10.88 19.72 11.65
C ILE A 93 11.05 21.15 11.14
N ALA A 94 10.06 22.02 11.32
CA ALA A 94 10.11 23.39 10.82
C ALA A 94 11.24 24.24 11.45
N SER A 95 11.64 23.91 12.67
CA SER A 95 12.77 24.58 13.35
C SER A 95 14.13 24.07 12.89
N ILE A 96 14.19 22.83 12.36
CA ILE A 96 15.43 22.14 11.97
C ILE A 96 15.67 22.27 10.48
N ALA A 97 14.62 22.14 9.69
CA ALA A 97 14.63 22.25 8.23
C ALA A 97 13.47 23.15 7.76
N PRO A 98 13.60 24.48 7.90
CA PRO A 98 12.57 25.43 7.48
C PRO A 98 12.34 25.44 5.97
N ASP A 99 13.36 25.09 5.19
CA ASP A 99 13.25 24.98 3.74
C ASP A 99 12.51 23.69 3.36
N LYS A 100 11.36 23.85 2.70
CA LYS A 100 10.51 22.75 2.25
C LYS A 100 11.09 21.96 1.07
N ASP A 101 12.11 22.48 0.41
CA ASP A 101 12.83 21.82 -0.67
C ASP A 101 14.08 21.09 -0.22
N ARG A 102 14.44 21.22 1.06
CA ARG A 102 15.56 20.47 1.61
C ARG A 102 15.31 18.97 1.55
N PRO A 103 16.25 18.16 1.03
CA PRO A 103 16.12 16.71 1.01
C PRO A 103 16.15 16.13 2.42
N LEU A 104 15.13 15.36 2.76
CA LEU A 104 14.99 14.68 4.04
C LEU A 104 14.98 13.16 3.80
N VAL A 105 15.90 12.47 4.42
CA VAL A 105 16.01 11.00 4.36
C VAL A 105 15.65 10.45 5.73
N LEU A 106 14.60 9.64 5.79
CA LEU A 106 14.05 9.12 7.04
C LEU A 106 14.28 7.61 7.11
N TYR A 107 14.70 7.13 8.26
CA TYR A 107 14.75 5.69 8.52
C TYR A 107 14.20 5.33 9.90
N CYS A 108 13.81 4.07 10.05
CA CYS A 108 13.46 3.51 11.34
C CYS A 108 13.95 2.06 11.46
N ARG A 109 13.32 1.23 12.28
CA ARG A 109 13.68 -0.18 12.42
C ARG A 109 13.25 -1.05 11.23
N SER A 110 12.11 -0.72 10.60
CA SER A 110 11.49 -1.56 9.57
C SER A 110 10.92 -0.79 8.36
N GLY A 111 11.14 0.52 8.31
CA GLY A 111 10.54 1.38 7.26
C GLY A 111 9.11 1.86 7.53
N ARG A 112 8.37 1.24 8.48
CA ARG A 112 6.97 1.60 8.73
C ARG A 112 6.82 2.98 9.39
N ARG A 113 7.56 3.25 10.48
CA ARG A 113 7.52 4.56 11.18
C ARG A 113 8.05 5.69 10.29
N SER A 114 9.09 5.42 9.51
CA SER A 114 9.62 6.39 8.54
C SER A 114 8.66 6.66 7.39
N GLY A 115 7.87 5.67 6.96
CA GLY A 115 6.77 5.89 6.01
C GLY A 115 5.67 6.79 6.57
N LEU A 116 5.27 6.62 7.84
CA LEU A 116 4.31 7.50 8.51
C LEU A 116 4.86 8.93 8.67
N ALA A 117 6.12 9.04 9.06
CA ALA A 117 6.81 10.32 9.17
C ALA A 117 6.91 11.06 7.82
N LYS A 118 7.27 10.35 6.74
CA LYS A 118 7.26 10.87 5.36
C LYS A 118 5.89 11.46 5.01
N GLN A 119 4.82 10.72 5.21
CA GLN A 119 3.46 11.18 4.93
C GLN A 119 3.11 12.44 5.73
N SER A 120 3.50 12.51 7.00
CA SER A 120 3.29 13.70 7.84
C SER A 120 4.04 14.90 7.30
N LEU A 121 5.29 14.74 6.84
CA LEU A 121 6.10 15.81 6.28
C LEU A 121 5.58 16.28 4.92
N GLU A 122 5.16 15.38 4.06
CA GLU A 122 4.53 15.71 2.76
C GLU A 122 3.25 16.53 2.96
N ASN A 123 2.44 16.16 3.95
CA ASN A 123 1.24 16.94 4.34
C ASN A 123 1.58 18.35 4.84
N LEU A 124 2.77 18.55 5.40
CA LEU A 124 3.30 19.86 5.80
C LEU A 124 3.95 20.64 4.65
N GLY A 125 3.99 20.06 3.44
CA GLY A 125 4.51 20.70 2.23
C GLY A 125 5.99 20.44 1.94
N TYR A 126 6.66 19.51 2.62
CA TYR A 126 8.00 19.08 2.25
C TYR A 126 7.96 18.28 0.96
N ARG A 127 8.81 18.64 -0.01
CA ARG A 127 8.74 18.11 -1.38
C ARG A 127 9.76 17.02 -1.69
N GLN A 128 10.81 16.91 -0.89
CA GLN A 128 11.89 15.95 -1.10
C GLN A 128 12.07 15.09 0.16
N VAL A 129 11.13 14.19 0.40
CA VAL A 129 11.15 13.28 1.55
C VAL A 129 11.25 11.84 1.08
N ILE A 130 12.28 11.14 1.53
CA ILE A 130 12.54 9.74 1.17
C ILE A 130 12.40 8.86 2.42
N ASN A 131 11.64 7.78 2.31
CA ASN A 131 11.65 6.68 3.25
C ASN A 131 12.80 5.75 2.88
N ALA A 132 13.85 5.73 3.67
CA ALA A 132 15.03 4.90 3.43
C ALA A 132 14.95 3.49 4.04
N GLY A 133 13.86 3.20 4.77
CA GLY A 133 13.59 1.85 5.27
C GLY A 133 14.20 1.52 6.61
N ALA A 134 14.84 0.36 6.69
CA ALA A 134 15.32 -0.20 7.94
C ALA A 134 16.78 0.18 8.24
N TYR A 135 17.05 0.43 9.52
CA TYR A 135 18.41 0.68 10.03
C TYR A 135 19.41 -0.41 9.62
N ASP A 136 19.00 -1.68 9.80
CA ASP A 136 19.88 -2.83 9.54
C ASP A 136 20.20 -3.00 8.04
N ASP A 137 19.34 -2.51 7.15
CA ASP A 137 19.57 -2.55 5.70
C ASP A 137 20.46 -1.40 5.23
N LEU A 138 20.41 -0.25 5.89
CA LEU A 138 21.16 0.95 5.52
C LEU A 138 22.58 0.96 6.09
N LEU A 139 22.79 0.41 7.28
CA LEU A 139 24.10 0.45 7.95
C LEU A 139 25.22 -0.11 7.07
N PRO A 140 25.11 -1.33 6.50
CA PRO A 140 26.17 -1.88 5.67
C PRO A 140 26.40 -1.11 4.36
N LEU A 141 25.37 -0.41 3.85
CA LEU A 141 25.51 0.39 2.64
C LEU A 141 26.33 1.66 2.89
N LEU A 142 26.17 2.28 4.07
CA LEU A 142 26.91 3.49 4.44
C LEU A 142 28.33 3.15 4.87
N GLU A 143 28.56 2.02 5.51
CA GLU A 143 29.89 1.54 5.87
C GLU A 143 30.74 1.16 4.64
N ALA A 144 30.11 0.77 3.54
CA ALA A 144 30.81 0.43 2.30
C ALA A 144 31.27 1.67 1.49
N GLU A 145 30.74 2.86 1.81
CA GLU A 145 31.07 4.14 1.13
C GLU A 145 32.22 4.90 1.84
N GLU A 146 32.67 4.46 3.04
CA GLU A 146 33.81 5.04 3.78
C GLU A 146 35.15 4.40 3.35
#